data_252a2b91e39dc6f0440ef4f42660c424
#
_entry.id   252a2b91e39dc6f0440ef4f42660c424
#
_cell.length_a   1.000
_cell.length_b   1.000
_cell.length_c   1.000
_cell.angle_alpha   90.00
_cell.angle_beta   90.00
_cell.angle_gamma   90.00
#
_symmetry.space_group_name_H-M   'P 1'
#
loop_
_entity.id
_entity.type
_entity.pdbx_description
1 polymer ?
#
loop_
_entity_poly.entity_id
_entity_poly.type
_entity_poly.pdbx_seq_one_letter_code
_entity_poly.pdbx_strand_id
1 'polypeptide(L)'
;MAHQDKGHYSAKHKNTTRDERIAVAIRSGAGAKQLPCRLAEKLASELGVLMAEIGRNADLLEIRIGGCQLGLFGHTRAEKRVKPAQEVSPELESVIRSRLTGSPEGPISCAAVWDIALFRKMPRVEVSAACEKLGIKIKPCQLGAF
;
A
#
# COMPACT_ATOMS: atom_id res chain seq x y z
N MET A 1 -1.98 -13.03 -2.55
CA MET A 1 -3.00 -13.15 -1.51
C MET A 1 -2.89 -12.01 -0.52
N ALA A 2 -4.02 -11.49 -0.10
CA ALA A 2 -4.03 -10.32 0.75
C ALA A 2 -3.45 -10.62 2.14
N HIS A 3 -2.73 -9.67 2.68
CA HIS A 3 -2.09 -9.76 3.98
C HIS A 3 -3.08 -10.02 5.12
N GLN A 4 -4.27 -9.42 5.04
CA GLN A 4 -5.26 -9.47 6.10
C GLN A 4 -5.79 -10.86 6.43
N ASP A 5 -5.63 -11.81 5.55
CA ASP A 5 -6.27 -13.12 5.70
C ASP A 5 -5.34 -14.22 6.22
N LYS A 6 -4.08 -13.90 6.50
CA LYS A 6 -3.10 -14.95 6.72
C LYS A 6 -2.64 -15.22 8.14
N GLY A 7 -2.32 -14.22 8.92
CA GLY A 7 -1.55 -14.48 10.13
C GLY A 7 -0.14 -15.01 9.82
N HIS A 8 0.68 -15.17 10.83
CA HIS A 8 2.07 -15.66 10.70
C HIS A 8 2.91 -14.81 9.74
N TYR A 9 2.72 -13.51 9.77
CA TYR A 9 3.39 -12.58 8.87
C TYR A 9 4.90 -12.53 9.05
N SER A 10 5.36 -12.80 10.27
CA SER A 10 6.80 -12.83 10.57
C SER A 10 7.56 -13.87 9.75
N ALA A 11 6.88 -14.91 9.28
CA ALA A 11 7.50 -15.97 8.47
C ALA A 11 8.05 -15.45 7.13
N LYS A 12 7.59 -14.28 6.65
CA LYS A 12 8.11 -13.66 5.43
C LYS A 12 9.52 -13.10 5.61
N HIS A 13 9.97 -12.91 6.84
CA HIS A 13 11.22 -12.19 7.15
C HIS A 13 12.16 -13.06 7.97
N LYS A 14 12.63 -14.15 7.35
CA LYS A 14 13.57 -15.06 7.99
C LYS A 14 14.90 -14.36 8.26
N ASN A 15 15.51 -14.65 9.39
CA ASN A 15 16.82 -14.11 9.80
C ASN A 15 16.82 -12.59 9.95
N THR A 16 15.66 -11.97 10.22
CA THR A 16 15.54 -10.54 10.40
C THR A 16 15.01 -10.26 11.80
N THR A 17 15.57 -9.26 12.46
CA THR A 17 15.09 -8.79 13.75
C THR A 17 14.30 -7.50 13.58
N ARG A 18 13.37 -7.27 14.49
CA ARG A 18 12.59 -6.04 14.47
C ARG A 18 13.42 -4.87 14.98
N ASP A 19 13.13 -3.69 14.48
CA ASP A 19 13.66 -2.42 15.00
C ASP A 19 12.79 -1.99 16.16
N GLU A 20 13.33 -1.94 17.38
CA GLU A 20 12.52 -1.61 18.57
C GLU A 20 11.94 -0.20 18.52
N ARG A 21 12.63 0.76 17.93
CA ARG A 21 12.11 2.12 17.76
C ARG A 21 10.84 2.12 16.92
N ILE A 22 10.86 1.39 15.82
CA ILE A 22 9.69 1.25 14.93
C ILE A 22 8.59 0.44 15.63
N ALA A 23 8.97 -0.66 16.29
CA ALA A 23 8.02 -1.51 17.00
C ALA A 23 7.25 -0.74 18.07
N VAL A 24 7.93 0.07 18.86
CA VAL A 24 7.29 0.89 19.89
C VAL A 24 6.30 1.88 19.23
N ALA A 25 6.73 2.53 18.16
CA ALA A 25 5.88 3.51 17.44
C ALA A 25 4.62 2.84 16.89
N ILE A 26 4.75 1.66 16.30
CA ILE A 26 3.62 0.91 15.77
C ILE A 26 2.64 0.54 16.89
N ARG A 27 3.15 -0.03 17.98
CA ARG A 27 2.31 -0.43 19.12
C ARG A 27 1.57 0.74 19.74
N SER A 28 2.23 1.88 19.86
CA SER A 28 1.64 3.10 20.43
C SER A 28 0.51 3.64 19.57
N GLY A 29 0.63 3.53 18.24
CA GLY A 29 -0.37 4.08 17.33
C GLY A 29 -1.47 3.10 16.95
N ALA A 30 -1.09 1.85 16.65
CA ALA A 30 -2.03 0.86 16.12
C ALA A 30 -2.69 0.00 17.20
N GLY A 31 -2.12 -0.04 18.40
CA GLY A 31 -2.54 -1.02 19.39
C GLY A 31 -2.13 -2.42 18.96
N ALA A 32 -2.98 -3.40 19.26
CA ALA A 32 -2.66 -4.81 19.04
C ALA A 32 -3.29 -5.42 17.79
N LYS A 33 -4.08 -4.67 17.03
CA LYS A 33 -4.95 -5.28 16.02
C LYS A 33 -4.59 -4.99 14.58
N GLN A 34 -4.47 -3.73 14.22
CA GLN A 34 -4.32 -3.36 12.82
C GLN A 34 -3.55 -2.05 12.69
N LEU A 35 -2.65 -2.01 11.71
CA LEU A 35 -1.91 -0.80 11.35
C LEU A 35 -2.51 -0.23 10.06
N PRO A 36 -3.26 0.88 10.14
CA PRO A 36 -3.77 1.53 8.93
C PRO A 36 -2.62 2.07 8.08
N CYS A 37 -2.75 1.97 6.76
CA CYS A 37 -1.74 2.48 5.83
C CYS A 37 -1.40 3.96 6.09
N ARG A 38 -2.41 4.77 6.37
CA ARG A 38 -2.19 6.20 6.68
C ARG A 38 -1.31 6.40 7.90
N LEU A 39 -1.51 5.61 8.95
CA LEU A 39 -0.67 5.69 10.14
C LEU A 39 0.75 5.20 9.83
N ALA A 40 0.89 4.15 9.03
CA ALA A 40 2.20 3.66 8.60
C ALA A 40 2.97 4.74 7.83
N GLU A 41 2.30 5.47 6.97
CA GLU A 41 2.91 6.59 6.23
C GLU A 41 3.39 7.69 7.19
N LYS A 42 2.55 8.05 8.16
CA LYS A 42 2.90 9.05 9.17
C LYS A 42 4.13 8.61 9.97
N LEU A 43 4.15 7.38 10.43
CA LEU A 43 5.27 6.84 11.19
C LEU A 43 6.57 6.80 10.37
N ALA A 44 6.48 6.40 9.10
CA ALA A 44 7.64 6.40 8.21
C ALA A 44 8.23 7.81 8.08
N SER A 45 7.39 8.81 7.92
CA SER A 45 7.81 10.20 7.82
C SER A 45 8.44 10.69 9.12
N GLU A 46 7.79 10.46 10.26
CA GLU A 46 8.26 10.91 11.57
C GLU A 46 9.58 10.25 11.99
N LEU A 47 9.75 8.97 11.66
CA LEU A 47 10.95 8.22 12.02
C LEU A 47 12.05 8.30 10.96
N GLY A 48 11.74 8.89 9.80
CA GLY A 48 12.71 8.99 8.70
C GLY A 48 13.11 7.65 8.12
N VAL A 49 12.17 6.71 8.04
CA VAL A 49 12.41 5.36 7.52
C VAL A 49 11.52 5.09 6.31
N LEU A 50 11.86 4.04 5.56
CA LEU A 50 11.07 3.64 4.40
C LEU A 50 9.77 2.96 4.82
N MET A 51 8.74 3.06 3.98
CA MET A 51 7.49 2.33 4.18
C MET A 51 7.73 0.82 4.32
N ALA A 52 8.67 0.28 3.55
CA ALA A 52 9.03 -1.14 3.63
C ALA A 52 9.52 -1.53 5.03
N GLU A 53 10.24 -0.64 5.72
CA GLU A 53 10.69 -0.89 7.09
C GLU A 53 9.51 -0.94 8.07
N ILE A 54 8.55 -0.05 7.90
CA ILE A 54 7.33 -0.07 8.72
C ILE A 54 6.58 -1.39 8.49
N GLY A 55 6.39 -1.78 7.23
CA GLY A 55 5.68 -3.02 6.89
C GLY A 55 6.38 -4.26 7.43
N ARG A 56 7.71 -4.31 7.31
CA ARG A 56 8.51 -5.42 7.84
C ARG A 56 8.34 -5.56 9.36
N ASN A 57 8.40 -4.46 10.09
CA ASN A 57 8.25 -4.49 11.53
C ASN A 57 6.82 -4.83 11.96
N ALA A 58 5.81 -4.36 11.23
CA ALA A 58 4.43 -4.77 11.46
C ALA A 58 4.28 -6.29 11.30
N ASP A 59 4.87 -6.87 10.26
CA ASP A 59 4.86 -8.31 10.05
C ASP A 59 5.55 -9.06 11.19
N LEU A 60 6.71 -8.58 11.64
CA LEU A 60 7.44 -9.20 12.75
C LEU A 60 6.66 -9.13 14.07
N LEU A 61 5.82 -8.12 14.23
CA LEU A 61 4.95 -7.97 15.40
C LEU A 61 3.61 -8.72 15.24
N GLU A 62 3.40 -9.37 14.10
CA GLU A 62 2.12 -10.02 13.76
C GLU A 62 0.95 -9.03 13.79
N ILE A 63 1.20 -7.76 13.46
CA ILE A 63 0.17 -6.73 13.37
C ILE A 63 -0.27 -6.61 11.92
N ARG A 64 -1.57 -6.77 11.70
CA ARG A 64 -2.16 -6.74 10.37
C ARG A 64 -2.18 -5.33 9.78
N ILE A 65 -1.80 -5.21 8.51
CA ILE A 65 -1.90 -3.96 7.77
C ILE A 65 -3.30 -3.85 7.18
N GLY A 66 -3.89 -2.66 7.26
CA GLY A 66 -5.22 -2.45 6.70
C GLY A 66 -5.43 -1.01 6.28
N GLY A 67 -6.67 -0.66 5.95
CA GLY A 67 -7.01 0.71 5.56
C GLY A 67 -6.19 1.20 4.38
N CYS A 68 -6.04 0.39 3.32
CA CYS A 68 -5.27 0.76 2.14
C CYS A 68 -5.75 2.09 1.56
N GLN A 69 -4.84 3.04 1.37
CA GLN A 69 -5.19 4.37 0.86
C GLN A 69 -5.63 4.37 -0.61
N LEU A 70 -5.37 3.27 -1.30
CA LEU A 70 -5.83 3.09 -2.69
C LEU A 70 -7.18 2.36 -2.75
N GLY A 71 -7.74 2.01 -1.60
CA GLY A 71 -9.03 1.34 -1.53
C GLY A 71 -9.01 -0.13 -1.92
N LEU A 72 -7.84 -0.77 -1.88
CA LEU A 72 -7.69 -2.14 -2.38
C LEU A 72 -8.00 -3.21 -1.34
N PHE A 73 -7.74 -2.94 -0.06
CA PHE A 73 -7.97 -3.93 1.00
C PHE A 73 -8.02 -3.30 2.38
N GLY A 74 -8.39 -4.10 3.37
CA GLY A 74 -8.28 -3.72 4.79
C GLY A 74 -9.33 -2.76 5.28
N HIS A 75 -10.46 -2.64 4.59
CA HIS A 75 -11.61 -1.86 5.01
C HIS A 75 -12.64 -2.77 5.69
N THR A 76 -13.76 -2.21 6.14
CA THR A 76 -14.77 -2.94 6.92
C THR A 76 -15.40 -4.13 6.20
N ARG A 77 -15.32 -4.16 4.87
CA ARG A 77 -15.81 -5.28 4.06
C ARG A 77 -14.63 -5.95 3.38
N ALA A 78 -14.78 -7.24 3.07
CA ALA A 78 -13.72 -8.04 2.45
C ALA A 78 -13.44 -7.66 1.00
N GLU A 79 -14.28 -6.87 0.38
CA GLU A 79 -14.14 -6.45 -1.01
C GLU A 79 -13.39 -5.13 -1.16
N LYS A 80 -12.92 -4.85 -2.34
CA LYS A 80 -12.28 -3.58 -2.67
C LYS A 80 -13.25 -2.43 -2.45
N ARG A 81 -12.75 -1.36 -1.82
CA ARG A 81 -13.51 -0.12 -1.66
C ARG A 81 -13.45 0.75 -2.92
N VAL A 82 -12.35 0.69 -3.65
CA VAL A 82 -12.17 1.47 -4.88
C VAL A 82 -13.10 0.95 -5.97
N LYS A 83 -13.72 1.85 -6.69
CA LYS A 83 -14.57 1.54 -7.86
C LYS A 83 -13.87 2.03 -9.13
N PRO A 84 -14.07 1.34 -10.27
CA PRO A 84 -13.50 1.83 -11.53
C PRO A 84 -13.98 3.24 -11.84
N ALA A 85 -13.08 4.09 -12.34
CA ALA A 85 -13.45 5.42 -12.82
C ALA A 85 -14.39 5.31 -14.00
N GLN A 86 -15.27 6.29 -14.16
CA GLN A 86 -16.16 6.34 -15.33
C GLN A 86 -15.36 6.63 -16.59
N GLU A 87 -14.44 7.58 -16.49
CA GLU A 87 -13.56 7.99 -17.57
C GLU A 87 -12.15 8.17 -17.07
N VAL A 88 -11.18 7.96 -17.94
CA VAL A 88 -9.77 8.23 -17.69
C VAL A 88 -9.28 9.12 -18.82
N SER A 89 -8.74 10.30 -18.49
CA SER A 89 -8.22 11.20 -19.51
C SER A 89 -7.02 10.56 -20.24
N PRO A 90 -6.82 10.87 -21.53
CA PRO A 90 -5.66 10.35 -22.26
C PRO A 90 -4.33 10.70 -21.59
N GLU A 91 -4.24 11.88 -20.99
CA GLU A 91 -3.04 12.33 -20.29
C GLU A 91 -2.76 11.47 -19.06
N LEU A 92 -3.78 11.19 -18.26
CA LEU A 92 -3.63 10.34 -17.07
C LEU A 92 -3.28 8.92 -17.49
N GLU A 93 -3.97 8.38 -18.48
CA GLU A 93 -3.67 7.03 -18.99
C GLU A 93 -2.22 6.94 -19.46
N SER A 94 -1.74 7.93 -20.20
CA SER A 94 -0.37 7.97 -20.69
C SER A 94 0.63 7.95 -19.54
N VAL A 95 0.41 8.74 -18.50
CA VAL A 95 1.27 8.79 -17.32
C VAL A 95 1.28 7.42 -16.61
N ILE A 96 0.10 6.84 -16.40
CA ILE A 96 -0.02 5.53 -15.75
C ILE A 96 0.75 4.47 -16.56
N ARG A 97 0.53 4.41 -17.88
CA ARG A 97 1.17 3.40 -18.72
C ARG A 97 2.69 3.56 -18.80
N SER A 98 3.20 4.79 -18.65
CA SER A 98 4.64 5.04 -18.61
C SER A 98 5.32 4.48 -17.36
N ARG A 99 4.55 4.13 -16.34
CA ARG A 99 5.07 3.64 -15.05
C ARG A 99 4.81 2.14 -14.82
N LEU A 100 4.29 1.43 -15.82
CA LEU A 100 4.09 -0.03 -15.70
C LEU A 100 5.44 -0.73 -15.63
N THR A 101 5.48 -1.85 -14.91
CA THR A 101 6.71 -2.60 -14.68
C THR A 101 6.70 -3.93 -15.45
N GLY A 102 7.87 -4.34 -15.90
CA GLY A 102 8.09 -5.63 -16.55
C GLY A 102 7.72 -5.65 -18.03
N SER A 103 6.49 -5.35 -18.37
CA SER A 103 6.01 -5.37 -19.76
C SER A 103 4.99 -4.25 -19.97
N PRO A 104 4.61 -3.98 -21.25
CA PRO A 104 3.56 -2.99 -21.52
C PRO A 104 2.20 -3.31 -20.88
N GLU A 105 2.01 -4.55 -20.44
CA GLU A 105 0.79 -5.00 -19.76
C GLU A 105 1.03 -5.35 -18.30
N GLY A 106 2.19 -4.96 -17.77
CA GLY A 106 2.58 -5.25 -16.40
C GLY A 106 1.83 -4.42 -15.37
N PRO A 107 2.07 -4.68 -14.08
CA PRO A 107 1.45 -3.91 -13.02
C PRO A 107 2.11 -2.56 -12.83
N ILE A 108 1.44 -1.70 -12.06
CA ILE A 108 2.01 -0.45 -11.55
C ILE A 108 2.22 -0.59 -10.03
N SER A 109 3.33 -0.08 -9.52
CA SER A 109 3.58 -0.15 -8.07
C SER A 109 2.73 0.87 -7.31
N CYS A 110 2.45 0.57 -6.05
CA CYS A 110 1.78 1.52 -5.15
C CYS A 110 2.57 2.84 -5.07
N ALA A 111 3.89 2.78 -4.99
CA ALA A 111 4.74 3.98 -4.95
C ALA A 111 4.54 4.84 -6.20
N ALA A 112 4.48 4.24 -7.38
CA ALA A 112 4.25 4.96 -8.62
C ALA A 112 2.87 5.62 -8.65
N VAL A 113 1.85 4.95 -8.14
CA VAL A 113 0.49 5.52 -8.04
C VAL A 113 0.49 6.75 -7.14
N TRP A 114 1.20 6.68 -6.00
CA TRP A 114 1.32 7.83 -5.09
C TRP A 114 2.06 9.00 -5.76
N ASP A 115 3.13 8.71 -6.51
CA ASP A 115 3.88 9.74 -7.25
C ASP A 115 3.00 10.43 -8.28
N ILE A 116 2.21 9.67 -9.03
CA ILE A 116 1.28 10.21 -10.03
C ILE A 116 0.24 11.10 -9.36
N ALA A 117 -0.34 10.65 -8.26
CA ALA A 117 -1.32 11.43 -7.50
C ALA A 117 -0.73 12.76 -7.05
N LEU A 118 0.49 12.75 -6.52
CA LEU A 118 1.18 13.96 -6.08
C LEU A 118 1.46 14.89 -7.27
N PHE A 119 2.03 14.37 -8.34
CA PHE A 119 2.38 15.13 -9.53
C PHE A 119 1.15 15.75 -10.19
N ARG A 120 0.06 14.99 -10.29
CA ARG A 120 -1.18 15.43 -10.93
C ARG A 120 -2.09 16.20 -9.98
N LYS A 121 -1.73 16.32 -8.70
CA LYS A 121 -2.52 16.99 -7.66
C LYS A 121 -3.93 16.44 -7.56
N MET A 122 -4.04 15.12 -7.53
CA MET A 122 -5.31 14.42 -7.42
C MET A 122 -5.26 13.39 -6.29
N PRO A 123 -6.39 13.00 -5.72
CA PRO A 123 -6.41 11.99 -4.65
C PRO A 123 -5.85 10.65 -5.14
N ARG A 124 -5.13 9.96 -4.26
CA ARG A 124 -4.55 8.65 -4.56
C ARG A 124 -5.60 7.64 -5.01
N VAL A 125 -6.77 7.66 -4.38
CA VAL A 125 -7.86 6.73 -4.73
C VAL A 125 -8.38 6.98 -6.15
N GLU A 126 -8.30 8.21 -6.66
CA GLU A 126 -8.72 8.49 -8.04
C GLU A 126 -7.75 7.90 -9.06
N VAL A 127 -6.45 7.91 -8.78
CA VAL A 127 -5.47 7.22 -9.64
C VAL A 127 -5.71 5.71 -9.58
N SER A 128 -6.00 5.17 -8.40
CA SER A 128 -6.36 3.77 -8.23
C SER A 128 -7.62 3.42 -9.03
N ALA A 129 -8.64 4.28 -8.99
CA ALA A 129 -9.87 4.09 -9.74
C ALA A 129 -9.61 4.08 -11.27
N ALA A 130 -8.69 4.94 -11.73
CA ALA A 130 -8.28 4.93 -13.13
C ALA A 130 -7.61 3.60 -13.50
N CYS A 131 -6.73 3.08 -12.63
CA CYS A 131 -6.10 1.78 -12.85
C CYS A 131 -7.14 0.66 -12.91
N GLU A 132 -8.16 0.69 -12.05
CA GLU A 132 -9.26 -0.27 -12.09
C GLU A 132 -9.99 -0.22 -13.44
N LYS A 133 -10.28 0.98 -13.94
CA LYS A 133 -10.94 1.16 -15.23
C LYS A 133 -10.10 0.62 -16.39
N LEU A 134 -8.78 0.81 -16.33
CA LEU A 134 -7.86 0.37 -17.37
C LEU A 134 -7.48 -1.11 -17.26
N GLY A 135 -7.94 -1.81 -16.22
CA GLY A 135 -7.57 -3.21 -15.99
C GLY A 135 -6.13 -3.39 -15.56
N ILE A 136 -5.50 -2.37 -15.01
CA ILE A 136 -4.10 -2.41 -14.57
C ILE A 136 -4.05 -2.76 -13.08
N LYS A 137 -3.30 -3.81 -12.74
CA LYS A 137 -3.11 -4.21 -11.34
C LYS A 137 -2.09 -3.33 -10.65
N ILE A 138 -2.34 -3.03 -9.38
CA ILE A 138 -1.41 -2.28 -8.54
C ILE A 138 -0.68 -3.26 -7.63
N LYS A 139 0.63 -3.38 -7.81
CA LYS A 139 1.53 -4.17 -6.97
C LYS A 139 2.98 -3.84 -7.31
N PRO A 140 3.93 -3.95 -6.36
CA PRO A 140 3.73 -4.33 -4.97
C PRO A 140 3.19 -3.17 -4.11
N CYS A 141 2.65 -3.52 -2.97
CA CYS A 141 2.31 -2.59 -1.90
C CYS A 141 3.60 -2.07 -1.25
N GLN A 142 3.65 -0.79 -0.91
CA GLN A 142 4.84 -0.22 -0.26
C GLN A 142 5.12 -0.82 1.11
N LEU A 143 4.09 -1.30 1.79
CA LEU A 143 4.22 -1.95 3.09
C LEU A 143 4.44 -3.47 2.98
N GLY A 144 4.42 -4.00 1.78
CA GLY A 144 4.61 -5.43 1.56
C GLY A 144 3.38 -6.28 1.86
N ALA A 145 2.18 -5.71 1.83
CA ALA A 145 0.95 -6.47 2.07
C ALA A 145 0.59 -7.36 0.86
N PHE A 146 0.98 -6.96 -0.33
CA PHE A 146 0.77 -7.76 -1.54
C PHE A 146 1.80 -7.38 -2.62
#